data_37ae5ded1109a2746695f1d252524aaf
#
_entry.id   37ae5ded1109a2746695f1d252524aaf
#
_cell.length_a   1.000
_cell.length_b   1.000
_cell.length_c   1.000
_cell.angle_alpha   90.00
_cell.angle_beta   90.00
_cell.angle_gamma   90.00
#
_symmetry.space_group_name_H-M   'P 1'
#
loop_
_entity.id
_entity.type
_entity.pdbx_description
1 polymer ?
#
loop_
_entity_poly.entity_id
_entity_poly.type
_entity_poly.pdbx_seq_one_letter_code
_entity_poly.pdbx_strand_id
1 'polypeptide(L)'
;GLVVALALGTSFVPMLTRYLKEKNTSEFLFSARLYLRLTTTIGLAASVGLALVMPYMNYTLFKDRAGNDVLRVFVFSVGLMAIVHGYQSIAQSQNHFRKGIKAAAFGLLAKLIFTPLLVYFLGTMGASLAMLLALSVALMALVQQEQPGINAFWREDYFGLRLFLALAVMSMSILLVYGGLTFFFGGVLHRRTALLRTLVGVFVGIVSFGLSLVYLKVFTIEEWAVIPFGKKIVQKVGRKYET
;
A
#
# COMPACT_ATOMS: atom_id res chain seq x y z
N GLY A 1 -1.46 -2.95 6.72
CA GLY A 1 -1.90 -2.46 5.40
C GLY A 1 -3.37 -2.78 5.14
N LEU A 2 -3.72 -4.07 5.03
CA LEU A 2 -5.09 -4.50 4.70
C LEU A 2 -6.12 -4.03 5.73
N VAL A 3 -5.84 -4.18 7.01
CA VAL A 3 -6.75 -3.76 8.10
C VAL A 3 -7.03 -2.26 8.05
N VAL A 4 -6.02 -1.45 7.75
CA VAL A 4 -6.18 0.00 7.62
C VAL A 4 -6.99 0.35 6.37
N ALA A 5 -6.75 -0.33 5.24
CA ALA A 5 -7.54 -0.14 4.02
C ALA A 5 -9.02 -0.49 4.23
N LEU A 6 -9.32 -1.58 4.96
CA LEU A 6 -10.67 -1.96 5.33
C LEU A 6 -11.31 -0.94 6.29
N ALA A 7 -10.57 -0.49 7.31
CA ALA A 7 -11.05 0.52 8.26
C ALA A 7 -11.34 1.87 7.57
N LEU A 8 -10.52 2.28 6.60
CA LEU A 8 -10.82 3.44 5.76
C LEU A 8 -12.08 3.22 4.93
N GLY A 9 -12.27 2.01 4.37
CA GLY A 9 -13.46 1.66 3.59
C GLY A 9 -14.75 1.84 4.38
N THR A 10 -14.78 1.43 5.65
CA THR A 10 -15.99 1.59 6.50
C THR A 10 -16.39 3.05 6.71
N SER A 11 -15.45 3.97 6.67
CA SER A 11 -15.71 5.41 6.82
C SER A 11 -16.01 6.09 5.48
N PHE A 12 -15.30 5.72 4.42
CA PHE A 12 -15.42 6.38 3.12
C PHE A 12 -16.64 5.90 2.31
N VAL A 13 -17.03 4.62 2.38
CA VAL A 13 -18.17 4.09 1.63
C VAL A 13 -19.49 4.82 1.93
N PRO A 14 -19.87 5.04 3.21
CA PRO A 14 -21.08 5.82 3.53
C PRO A 14 -21.01 7.27 3.01
N MET A 15 -19.83 7.91 3.12
CA MET A 15 -19.62 9.27 2.64
C MET A 15 -19.77 9.38 1.12
N LEU A 16 -19.16 8.47 0.38
CA LEU A 16 -19.27 8.39 -1.08
C LEU A 16 -20.71 8.13 -1.52
N THR A 17 -21.42 7.23 -0.84
CA THR A 17 -22.84 6.94 -1.12
C THR A 17 -23.73 8.16 -0.88
N ARG A 18 -23.42 8.96 0.15
CA ARG A 18 -24.14 10.20 0.43
C ARG A 18 -23.95 11.22 -0.70
N TYR A 19 -22.72 11.48 -1.15
CA TYR A 19 -22.46 12.42 -2.24
C TYR A 19 -23.14 12.01 -3.55
N LEU A 20 -23.23 10.71 -3.82
CA LEU A 20 -23.97 10.20 -4.98
C LEU A 20 -25.47 10.48 -4.86
N LYS A 21 -26.08 10.33 -3.68
CA LYS A 21 -27.50 10.64 -3.43
C LYS A 21 -27.77 12.15 -3.58
N GLU A 22 -26.85 12.99 -3.12
CA GLU A 22 -26.92 14.44 -3.23
C GLU A 22 -26.58 14.96 -4.65
N LYS A 23 -26.27 14.04 -5.61
CA LYS A 23 -25.83 14.35 -6.99
C LYS A 23 -24.62 15.29 -7.07
N ASN A 24 -23.81 15.33 -6.01
CA ASN A 24 -22.60 16.14 -5.96
C ASN A 24 -21.43 15.35 -6.53
N THR A 25 -21.29 15.38 -7.87
CA THR A 25 -20.27 14.62 -8.61
C THR A 25 -18.85 15.10 -8.29
N SER A 26 -18.65 16.39 -8.02
CA SER A 26 -17.32 16.95 -7.72
C SER A 26 -16.80 16.42 -6.39
N GLU A 27 -17.59 16.47 -5.33
CA GLU A 27 -17.23 15.95 -4.00
C GLU A 27 -17.04 14.43 -4.01
N PHE A 28 -17.89 13.72 -4.80
CA PHE A 28 -17.73 12.28 -4.98
C PHE A 28 -16.36 11.95 -5.60
N LEU A 29 -15.99 12.61 -6.72
CA LEU A 29 -14.72 12.36 -7.40
C LEU A 29 -13.52 12.72 -6.53
N PHE A 30 -13.57 13.85 -5.83
CA PHE A 30 -12.53 14.26 -4.89
C PHE A 30 -12.33 13.20 -3.80
N SER A 31 -13.43 12.80 -3.13
CA SER A 31 -13.38 11.82 -2.04
C SER A 31 -12.94 10.43 -2.51
N ALA A 32 -13.37 10.00 -3.70
CA ALA A 32 -12.95 8.73 -4.29
C ALA A 32 -11.45 8.71 -4.62
N ARG A 33 -10.92 9.80 -5.20
CA ARG A 33 -9.48 9.94 -5.47
C ARG A 33 -8.67 9.96 -4.19
N LEU A 34 -9.09 10.74 -3.19
CA LEU A 34 -8.44 10.79 -1.88
C LEU A 34 -8.39 9.41 -1.24
N TYR A 35 -9.49 8.67 -1.28
CA TYR A 35 -9.55 7.31 -0.75
C TYR A 35 -8.57 6.36 -1.46
N LEU A 36 -8.48 6.41 -2.81
CA LEU A 36 -7.51 5.63 -3.56
C LEU A 36 -6.07 6.05 -3.28
N ARG A 37 -5.80 7.35 -3.16
CA ARG A 37 -4.47 7.85 -2.77
C ARG A 37 -4.07 7.32 -1.39
N LEU A 38 -4.95 7.35 -0.41
CA LEU A 38 -4.70 6.84 0.94
C LEU A 38 -4.45 5.33 0.95
N THR A 39 -5.33 4.55 0.34
CA THR A 39 -5.20 3.08 0.30
C THR A 39 -3.95 2.64 -0.44
N THR A 40 -3.62 3.31 -1.55
CA THR A 40 -2.40 3.06 -2.33
C THR A 40 -1.15 3.41 -1.53
N THR A 41 -1.12 4.59 -0.91
CA THR A 41 0.01 5.07 -0.10
C THR A 41 0.30 4.11 1.06
N ILE A 42 -0.72 3.76 1.84
CA ILE A 42 -0.57 2.86 2.99
C ILE A 42 -0.26 1.43 2.54
N GLY A 43 -0.92 0.96 1.48
CA GLY A 43 -0.71 -0.38 0.93
C GLY A 43 0.72 -0.59 0.42
N LEU A 44 1.23 0.34 -0.38
CA LEU A 44 2.59 0.26 -0.92
C LEU A 44 3.65 0.46 0.16
N ALA A 45 3.45 1.39 1.10
CA ALA A 45 4.36 1.56 2.22
C ALA A 45 4.46 0.31 3.09
N ALA A 46 3.31 -0.32 3.39
CA ALA A 46 3.28 -1.57 4.13
C ALA A 46 4.00 -2.70 3.38
N SER A 47 3.80 -2.82 2.05
CA SER A 47 4.46 -3.85 1.25
C SER A 47 5.97 -3.67 1.22
N VAL A 48 6.44 -2.47 0.89
CA VAL A 48 7.89 -2.19 0.81
C VAL A 48 8.54 -2.30 2.19
N GLY A 49 7.92 -1.74 3.22
CA GLY A 49 8.42 -1.82 4.59
C GLY A 49 8.52 -3.26 5.09
N LEU A 50 7.46 -4.07 4.88
CA LEU A 50 7.46 -5.48 5.25
C LEU A 50 8.50 -6.28 4.44
N ALA A 51 8.67 -6.02 3.14
CA ALA A 51 9.67 -6.72 2.32
C ALA A 51 11.09 -6.52 2.85
N LEU A 52 11.41 -5.32 3.37
CA LEU A 52 12.72 -5.00 3.94
C LEU A 52 12.91 -5.63 5.34
N VAL A 53 11.86 -5.68 6.14
CA VAL A 53 11.89 -6.20 7.51
C VAL A 53 11.75 -7.72 7.56
N MET A 54 11.15 -8.33 6.53
CA MET A 54 10.77 -9.75 6.48
C MET A 54 11.88 -10.73 6.88
N PRO A 55 13.15 -10.60 6.44
CA PRO A 55 14.20 -11.56 6.81
C PRO A 55 14.45 -11.63 8.31
N TYR A 56 14.41 -10.49 8.99
CA TYR A 56 14.62 -10.40 10.45
C TYR A 56 13.38 -10.88 11.20
N MET A 57 12.18 -10.54 10.70
CA MET A 57 10.91 -10.99 11.25
C MET A 57 10.75 -12.51 11.14
N ASN A 58 11.05 -13.09 9.98
CA ASN A 58 11.01 -14.54 9.76
C ASN A 58 11.98 -15.26 10.72
N TYR A 59 13.22 -14.80 10.80
CA TYR A 59 14.20 -15.37 11.72
C TYR A 59 13.78 -15.22 13.20
N THR A 60 13.14 -14.12 13.57
CA THR A 60 12.62 -13.90 14.92
C THR A 60 11.55 -14.91 15.29
N LEU A 61 10.65 -15.22 14.36
CA LEU A 61 9.52 -16.12 14.57
C LEU A 61 9.93 -17.60 14.51
N PHE A 62 10.64 -17.98 13.45
CA PHE A 62 10.89 -19.37 13.11
C PHE A 62 12.33 -19.83 13.34
N LYS A 63 13.26 -18.93 13.66
CA LYS A 63 14.72 -19.18 13.77
C LYS A 63 15.34 -19.74 12.48
N ASP A 64 14.65 -19.58 11.37
CA ASP A 64 15.07 -20.07 10.07
C ASP A 64 15.03 -18.95 9.05
N ARG A 65 15.83 -19.09 7.99
CA ARG A 65 15.87 -18.18 6.85
C ARG A 65 15.20 -18.76 5.61
N ALA A 66 14.77 -20.01 5.69
CA ALA A 66 14.10 -20.67 4.57
C ALA A 66 12.84 -19.89 4.16
N GLY A 67 12.63 -19.76 2.86
CA GLY A 67 11.47 -19.05 2.31
C GLY A 67 11.49 -17.52 2.41
N ASN A 68 12.57 -16.90 2.88
CA ASN A 68 12.64 -15.44 2.96
C ASN A 68 12.34 -14.76 1.62
N ASP A 69 12.85 -15.31 0.52
CA ASP A 69 12.68 -14.71 -0.81
C ASP A 69 11.23 -14.86 -1.28
N VAL A 70 10.61 -16.01 -1.00
CA VAL A 70 9.19 -16.26 -1.25
C VAL A 70 8.31 -15.26 -0.49
N LEU A 71 8.59 -15.06 0.81
CA LEU A 71 7.86 -14.14 1.66
C LEU A 71 8.05 -12.68 1.23
N ARG A 72 9.26 -12.27 0.83
CA ARG A 72 9.55 -10.93 0.31
C ARG A 72 8.72 -10.62 -0.93
N VAL A 73 8.61 -11.56 -1.85
CA VAL A 73 7.78 -11.39 -3.05
C VAL A 73 6.30 -11.39 -2.68
N PHE A 74 5.88 -12.33 -1.83
CA PHE A 74 4.48 -12.44 -1.41
C PHE A 74 3.96 -11.17 -0.74
N VAL A 75 4.77 -10.46 0.03
CA VAL A 75 4.36 -9.23 0.75
C VAL A 75 3.90 -8.12 -0.21
N PHE A 76 4.38 -8.08 -1.45
CA PHE A 76 3.88 -7.11 -2.44
C PHE A 76 2.40 -7.32 -2.77
N SER A 77 1.86 -8.52 -2.54
CA SER A 77 0.42 -8.76 -2.67
C SER A 77 -0.43 -7.92 -1.70
N VAL A 78 0.12 -7.53 -0.55
CA VAL A 78 -0.57 -6.66 0.43
C VAL A 78 -0.87 -5.28 -0.18
N GLY A 79 0.09 -4.69 -0.90
CA GLY A 79 -0.11 -3.41 -1.57
C GLY A 79 -1.13 -3.49 -2.70
N LEU A 80 -1.00 -4.49 -3.57
CA LEU A 80 -1.97 -4.71 -4.65
C LEU A 80 -3.37 -4.96 -4.09
N MET A 81 -3.48 -5.76 -3.04
CA MET A 81 -4.75 -6.06 -2.40
C MET A 81 -5.40 -4.81 -1.78
N ALA A 82 -4.60 -3.91 -1.17
CA ALA A 82 -5.11 -2.64 -0.65
C ALA A 82 -5.71 -1.77 -1.76
N ILE A 83 -5.06 -1.70 -2.94
CA ILE A 83 -5.55 -0.95 -4.09
C ILE A 83 -6.83 -1.60 -4.65
N VAL A 84 -6.85 -2.92 -4.82
CA VAL A 84 -8.03 -3.68 -5.26
C VAL A 84 -9.23 -3.41 -4.34
N HIS A 85 -9.03 -3.47 -3.02
CA HIS A 85 -10.08 -3.14 -2.05
C HIS A 85 -10.53 -1.69 -2.15
N GLY A 86 -9.62 -0.74 -2.44
CA GLY A 86 -9.97 0.65 -2.68
C GLY A 86 -10.97 0.79 -3.83
N TYR A 87 -10.67 0.20 -4.96
CA TYR A 87 -11.59 0.21 -6.12
C TYR A 87 -12.90 -0.55 -5.86
N GLN A 88 -12.84 -1.69 -5.18
CA GLN A 88 -14.04 -2.43 -4.81
C GLN A 88 -14.97 -1.63 -3.90
N SER A 89 -14.43 -0.89 -2.95
CA SER A 89 -15.20 -0.02 -2.05
C SER A 89 -15.90 1.11 -2.82
N ILE A 90 -15.24 1.70 -3.82
CA ILE A 90 -15.85 2.70 -4.69
C ILE A 90 -16.97 2.07 -5.53
N ALA A 91 -16.74 0.90 -6.13
CA ALA A 91 -17.77 0.20 -6.88
C ALA A 91 -18.99 -0.16 -6.01
N GLN A 92 -18.76 -0.52 -4.74
CA GLN A 92 -19.83 -0.75 -3.77
C GLN A 92 -20.62 0.52 -3.47
N SER A 93 -19.96 1.67 -3.27
CA SER A 93 -20.63 2.94 -3.00
C SER A 93 -21.52 3.38 -4.17
N GLN A 94 -21.15 3.01 -5.40
CA GLN A 94 -21.94 3.23 -6.62
C GLN A 94 -23.03 2.19 -6.85
N ASN A 95 -23.19 1.23 -5.96
CA ASN A 95 -24.09 0.08 -6.11
C ASN A 95 -23.76 -0.81 -7.34
N HIS A 96 -22.53 -0.75 -7.81
CA HIS A 96 -22.03 -1.51 -8.97
C HIS A 96 -21.31 -2.82 -8.54
N PHE A 97 -21.94 -3.63 -7.69
CA PHE A 97 -21.35 -4.88 -7.17
C PHE A 97 -20.85 -5.83 -8.26
N ARG A 98 -21.50 -5.82 -9.43
CA ARG A 98 -21.09 -6.66 -10.58
C ARG A 98 -19.66 -6.38 -11.05
N LYS A 99 -19.17 -5.15 -10.92
CA LYS A 99 -17.78 -4.80 -11.29
C LYS A 99 -16.79 -5.55 -10.41
N GLY A 100 -17.00 -5.51 -9.09
CA GLY A 100 -16.16 -6.22 -8.12
C GLY A 100 -16.16 -7.75 -8.33
N ILE A 101 -17.36 -8.32 -8.59
CA ILE A 101 -17.51 -9.76 -8.84
C ILE A 101 -16.77 -10.17 -10.11
N LYS A 102 -16.93 -9.43 -11.21
CA LYS A 102 -16.20 -9.69 -12.48
C LYS A 102 -14.69 -9.63 -12.28
N ALA A 103 -14.19 -8.60 -11.61
CA ALA A 103 -12.78 -8.45 -11.35
C ALA A 103 -12.23 -9.60 -10.48
N ALA A 104 -12.95 -9.99 -9.45
CA ALA A 104 -12.60 -11.14 -8.62
C ALA A 104 -12.59 -12.45 -9.43
N ALA A 105 -13.56 -12.65 -10.32
CA ALA A 105 -13.61 -13.82 -11.22
C ALA A 105 -12.40 -13.86 -12.17
N PHE A 106 -12.03 -12.73 -12.79
CA PHE A 106 -10.83 -12.67 -13.63
C PHE A 106 -9.55 -12.94 -12.83
N GLY A 107 -9.43 -12.38 -11.64
CA GLY A 107 -8.30 -12.67 -10.74
C GLY A 107 -8.24 -14.14 -10.34
N LEU A 108 -9.40 -14.76 -10.04
CA LEU A 108 -9.47 -16.18 -9.70
C LEU A 108 -9.07 -17.06 -10.89
N LEU A 109 -9.58 -16.78 -12.09
CA LEU A 109 -9.20 -17.51 -13.31
C LEU A 109 -7.70 -17.40 -13.58
N ALA A 110 -7.14 -16.19 -13.48
CA ALA A 110 -5.70 -15.98 -13.59
C ALA A 110 -4.93 -16.81 -12.55
N LYS A 111 -5.39 -16.83 -11.29
CA LYS A 111 -4.77 -17.63 -10.24
C LYS A 111 -4.81 -19.13 -10.54
N LEU A 112 -5.95 -19.63 -11.01
CA LEU A 112 -6.11 -21.05 -11.37
C LEU A 112 -5.17 -21.49 -12.50
N ILE A 113 -4.91 -20.60 -13.47
CA ILE A 113 -4.02 -20.88 -14.60
C ILE A 113 -2.56 -20.72 -14.19
N PHE A 114 -2.19 -19.57 -13.60
CA PHE A 114 -0.80 -19.25 -13.32
C PHE A 114 -0.23 -20.00 -12.11
N THR A 115 -1.05 -20.40 -11.13
CA THR A 115 -0.50 -21.12 -9.95
C THR A 115 0.13 -22.45 -10.33
N PRO A 116 -0.57 -23.41 -11.00
CA PRO A 116 0.06 -24.68 -11.36
C PRO A 116 1.24 -24.49 -12.31
N LEU A 117 1.11 -23.57 -13.27
CA LEU A 117 2.17 -23.30 -14.24
C LEU A 117 3.44 -22.77 -13.57
N LEU A 118 3.34 -21.75 -12.74
CA LEU A 118 4.49 -21.12 -12.11
C LEU A 118 5.06 -21.98 -10.97
N VAL A 119 4.23 -22.74 -10.26
CA VAL A 119 4.71 -23.68 -9.23
C VAL A 119 5.50 -24.82 -9.88
N TYR A 120 5.09 -25.28 -11.05
CA TYR A 120 5.84 -26.31 -11.76
C TYR A 120 7.27 -25.86 -12.14
N PHE A 121 7.44 -24.59 -12.59
CA PHE A 121 8.76 -24.08 -12.99
C PHE A 121 9.57 -23.46 -11.85
N LEU A 122 8.93 -22.83 -10.86
CA LEU A 122 9.59 -21.99 -9.86
C LEU A 122 9.32 -22.46 -8.41
N GLY A 123 8.66 -23.61 -8.24
CA GLY A 123 8.32 -24.12 -6.92
C GLY A 123 7.47 -23.12 -6.11
N THR A 124 7.76 -22.99 -4.82
CA THR A 124 7.03 -22.09 -3.89
C THR A 124 7.09 -20.62 -4.28
N MET A 125 8.17 -20.19 -4.95
CA MET A 125 8.29 -18.83 -5.49
C MET A 125 7.23 -18.56 -6.56
N GLY A 126 6.92 -19.56 -7.37
CA GLY A 126 5.85 -19.51 -8.37
C GLY A 126 4.48 -19.21 -7.79
N ALA A 127 4.16 -19.74 -6.61
CA ALA A 127 2.90 -19.45 -5.93
C ALA A 127 2.76 -17.97 -5.53
N SER A 128 3.85 -17.36 -5.05
CA SER A 128 3.88 -15.92 -4.71
C SER A 128 3.71 -15.04 -5.95
N LEU A 129 4.39 -15.37 -7.04
CA LEU A 129 4.27 -14.66 -8.31
C LEU A 129 2.86 -14.82 -8.92
N ALA A 130 2.27 -16.03 -8.86
CA ALA A 130 0.91 -16.27 -9.31
C ALA A 130 -0.11 -15.40 -8.55
N MET A 131 0.09 -15.19 -7.25
CA MET A 131 -0.77 -14.32 -6.45
C MET A 131 -0.66 -12.86 -6.91
N LEU A 132 0.56 -12.37 -7.18
CA LEU A 132 0.76 -11.02 -7.70
C LEU A 132 0.11 -10.82 -9.06
N LEU A 133 0.28 -11.79 -9.98
CA LEU A 133 -0.36 -11.76 -11.30
C LEU A 133 -1.88 -11.77 -11.20
N ALA A 134 -2.45 -12.63 -10.34
CA ALA A 134 -3.89 -12.70 -10.13
C ALA A 134 -4.48 -11.37 -9.63
N LEU A 135 -3.81 -10.74 -8.65
CA LEU A 135 -4.22 -9.43 -8.14
C LEU A 135 -4.04 -8.32 -9.18
N SER A 136 -2.97 -8.39 -9.99
CA SER A 136 -2.76 -7.43 -11.08
C SER A 136 -3.84 -7.53 -12.14
N VAL A 137 -4.27 -8.74 -12.51
CA VAL A 137 -5.38 -8.96 -13.44
C VAL A 137 -6.70 -8.43 -12.86
N ALA A 138 -6.98 -8.72 -11.59
CA ALA A 138 -8.15 -8.21 -10.91
C ALA A 138 -8.16 -6.67 -10.85
N LEU A 139 -6.99 -6.06 -10.56
CA LEU A 139 -6.84 -4.61 -10.55
C LEU A 139 -7.05 -3.99 -11.93
N MET A 140 -6.46 -4.56 -12.98
CA MET A 140 -6.66 -4.09 -14.35
C MET A 140 -8.13 -4.12 -14.75
N ALA A 141 -8.83 -5.21 -14.40
CA ALA A 141 -10.27 -5.34 -14.67
C ALA A 141 -11.09 -4.27 -13.93
N LEU A 142 -10.72 -3.88 -12.71
CA LEU A 142 -11.38 -2.80 -11.97
C LEU A 142 -11.09 -1.43 -12.57
N VAL A 143 -9.82 -1.14 -12.85
CA VAL A 143 -9.39 0.15 -13.44
C VAL A 143 -10.09 0.41 -14.77
N GLN A 144 -10.23 -0.61 -15.63
CA GLN A 144 -10.91 -0.49 -16.93
C GLN A 144 -12.42 -0.25 -16.80
N GLN A 145 -13.04 -0.71 -15.72
CA GLN A 145 -14.47 -0.56 -15.49
C GLN A 145 -14.84 0.75 -14.76
N GLU A 146 -13.86 1.45 -14.22
CA GLU A 146 -14.08 2.71 -13.51
C GLU A 146 -14.00 3.94 -14.41
N GLN A 147 -14.62 5.04 -13.97
CA GLN A 147 -14.63 6.30 -14.70
C GLN A 147 -13.20 6.86 -14.84
N PRO A 148 -12.82 7.41 -16.00
CA PRO A 148 -11.50 8.00 -16.22
C PRO A 148 -11.13 9.06 -15.20
N GLY A 149 -12.13 9.82 -14.71
CA GLY A 149 -11.93 10.84 -13.67
C GLY A 149 -11.44 10.27 -12.33
N ILE A 150 -11.81 9.04 -11.96
CA ILE A 150 -11.32 8.38 -10.74
C ILE A 150 -9.87 7.94 -10.94
N ASN A 151 -9.54 7.40 -12.12
CA ASN A 151 -8.20 6.91 -12.43
C ASN A 151 -7.15 8.04 -12.60
N ALA A 152 -7.59 9.28 -12.74
CA ALA A 152 -6.70 10.44 -12.90
C ALA A 152 -5.79 10.69 -11.68
N PHE A 153 -6.13 10.13 -10.50
CA PHE A 153 -5.38 10.35 -9.25
C PHE A 153 -3.87 10.03 -9.33
N TRP A 154 -3.48 9.12 -10.21
CA TRP A 154 -2.07 8.78 -10.44
C TRP A 154 -1.26 9.89 -11.11
N ARG A 155 -1.90 10.67 -12.00
CA ARG A 155 -1.26 11.72 -12.79
C ARG A 155 -1.37 13.10 -12.14
N GLU A 156 -2.40 13.31 -11.33
CA GLU A 156 -2.61 14.57 -10.63
C GLU A 156 -1.46 14.84 -9.65
N ASP A 157 -0.95 16.05 -9.64
CA ASP A 157 0.09 16.56 -8.72
C ASP A 157 1.36 15.71 -8.69
N TYR A 158 1.67 14.96 -9.74
CA TYR A 158 2.79 14.02 -9.75
C TYR A 158 2.74 13.01 -8.60
N PHE A 159 1.54 12.64 -8.14
CA PHE A 159 1.34 11.76 -6.99
C PHE A 159 2.17 10.48 -7.07
N GLY A 160 2.17 9.80 -8.21
CA GLY A 160 2.93 8.56 -8.41
C GLY A 160 4.44 8.75 -8.20
N LEU A 161 5.01 9.82 -8.75
CA LEU A 161 6.43 10.15 -8.61
C LEU A 161 6.78 10.50 -7.16
N ARG A 162 5.99 11.36 -6.53
CA ARG A 162 6.20 11.77 -5.12
C ARG A 162 6.09 10.59 -4.17
N LEU A 163 5.11 9.71 -4.39
CA LEU A 163 4.97 8.48 -3.61
C LEU A 163 6.16 7.54 -3.81
N PHE A 164 6.62 7.38 -5.05
CA PHE A 164 7.82 6.58 -5.33
C PHE A 164 9.05 7.12 -4.60
N LEU A 165 9.27 8.43 -4.63
CA LEU A 165 10.35 9.09 -3.89
C LEU A 165 10.22 8.89 -2.37
N ALA A 166 9.01 9.00 -1.83
CA ALA A 166 8.77 8.76 -0.41
C ALA A 166 9.09 7.32 0.00
N LEU A 167 8.72 6.34 -0.82
CA LEU A 167 9.07 4.93 -0.63
C LEU A 167 10.57 4.69 -0.75
N ALA A 168 11.26 5.36 -1.67
CA ALA A 168 12.71 5.27 -1.82
C ALA A 168 13.45 5.83 -0.59
N VAL A 169 13.03 6.99 -0.08
CA VAL A 169 13.57 7.58 1.16
C VAL A 169 13.34 6.65 2.36
N MET A 170 12.13 6.09 2.51
CA MET A 170 11.83 5.10 3.54
C MET A 170 12.76 3.89 3.45
N SER A 171 12.90 3.33 2.25
CA SER A 171 13.75 2.15 2.01
C SER A 171 15.20 2.43 2.33
N MET A 172 15.74 3.56 1.87
CA MET A 172 17.10 3.98 2.14
C MET A 172 17.34 4.17 3.64
N SER A 173 16.40 4.81 4.36
CA SER A 173 16.49 5.01 5.81
C SER A 173 16.55 3.68 6.57
N ILE A 174 15.72 2.70 6.20
CA ILE A 174 15.74 1.37 6.81
C ILE A 174 17.07 0.66 6.53
N LEU A 175 17.55 0.70 5.29
CA LEU A 175 18.81 0.05 4.88
C LEU A 175 20.02 0.68 5.58
N LEU A 176 20.06 2.00 5.71
CA LEU A 176 21.14 2.70 6.43
C LEU A 176 21.17 2.30 7.92
N VAL A 177 20.02 2.24 8.57
CA VAL A 177 19.94 1.80 9.96
C VAL A 177 20.36 0.34 10.11
N TYR A 178 19.99 -0.53 9.18
CA TYR A 178 20.42 -1.92 9.21
C TYR A 178 21.93 -2.07 8.98
N GLY A 179 22.51 -1.25 8.10
CA GLY A 179 23.97 -1.16 7.92
C GLY A 179 24.67 -0.77 9.22
N GLY A 180 24.19 0.29 9.87
CA GLY A 180 24.71 0.73 11.18
C GLY A 180 24.59 -0.34 12.26
N LEU A 181 23.41 -0.96 12.41
CA LEU A 181 23.21 -2.05 13.37
C LEU A 181 24.10 -3.27 13.09
N THR A 182 24.41 -3.54 11.82
CA THR A 182 25.32 -4.63 11.46
C THR A 182 26.75 -4.30 11.85
N PHE A 183 27.17 -3.05 11.71
CA PHE A 183 28.48 -2.58 12.12
C PHE A 183 28.65 -2.66 13.66
N PHE A 184 27.65 -2.26 14.44
CA PHE A 184 27.74 -2.24 15.92
C PHE A 184 27.60 -3.63 16.56
N PHE A 185 26.70 -4.49 16.05
CA PHE A 185 26.40 -5.79 16.67
C PHE A 185 27.09 -6.98 15.98
N GLY A 186 27.94 -6.70 14.98
CA GLY A 186 28.54 -7.76 14.14
C GLY A 186 27.49 -8.49 13.29
N GLY A 187 27.93 -9.35 12.41
CA GLY A 187 27.05 -10.11 11.51
C GLY A 187 26.28 -11.25 12.17
N VAL A 188 26.47 -11.48 13.48
CA VAL A 188 25.85 -12.62 14.19
C VAL A 188 24.38 -12.32 14.44
N LEU A 189 23.53 -13.17 13.86
CA LEU A 189 22.09 -13.04 13.96
C LEU A 189 21.57 -13.91 15.11
N HIS A 190 21.45 -13.33 16.30
CA HIS A 190 20.72 -13.94 17.41
C HIS A 190 19.24 -13.54 17.36
N ARG A 191 18.35 -14.33 17.94
CA ARG A 191 16.91 -14.04 17.99
C ARG A 191 16.61 -12.66 18.57
N ARG A 192 17.33 -12.25 19.62
CA ARG A 192 17.17 -10.92 20.25
C ARG A 192 17.59 -9.78 19.32
N THR A 193 18.71 -9.94 18.61
CA THR A 193 19.17 -8.92 17.63
C THR A 193 18.27 -8.86 16.42
N ALA A 194 17.69 -9.99 15.97
CA ALA A 194 16.70 -10.02 14.90
C ALA A 194 15.40 -9.30 15.29
N LEU A 195 14.90 -9.54 16.52
CA LEU A 195 13.73 -8.83 17.06
C LEU A 195 13.99 -7.31 17.12
N LEU A 196 15.14 -6.91 17.65
CA LEU A 196 15.52 -5.49 17.74
C LEU A 196 15.58 -4.86 16.35
N ARG A 197 16.21 -5.52 15.37
CA ARG A 197 16.25 -5.04 13.98
C ARG A 197 14.84 -4.93 13.39
N THR A 198 13.96 -5.89 13.65
CA THR A 198 12.56 -5.84 13.21
C THR A 198 11.85 -4.61 13.77
N LEU A 199 11.90 -4.41 15.09
CA LEU A 199 11.23 -3.28 15.75
C LEU A 199 11.79 -1.92 15.31
N VAL A 200 13.12 -1.80 15.28
CA VAL A 200 13.79 -0.57 14.82
C VAL A 200 13.48 -0.30 13.35
N GLY A 201 13.52 -1.32 12.50
CA GLY A 201 13.18 -1.18 11.08
C GLY A 201 11.75 -0.69 10.86
N VAL A 202 10.78 -1.26 11.59
CA VAL A 202 9.37 -0.82 11.54
C VAL A 202 9.23 0.63 12.02
N PHE A 203 9.84 0.97 13.16
CA PHE A 203 9.77 2.32 13.71
C PHE A 203 10.40 3.36 12.77
N VAL A 204 11.61 3.11 12.30
CA VAL A 204 12.30 3.98 11.34
C VAL A 204 11.51 4.11 10.04
N GLY A 205 10.95 3.00 9.54
CA GLY A 205 10.09 3.00 8.35
C GLY A 205 8.88 3.90 8.51
N ILE A 206 8.13 3.79 9.62
CA ILE A 206 6.96 4.63 9.89
C ILE A 206 7.34 6.11 10.00
N VAL A 207 8.39 6.43 10.75
CA VAL A 207 8.82 7.83 10.97
C VAL A 207 9.34 8.44 9.67
N SER A 208 10.28 7.77 8.98
CA SER A 208 10.86 8.29 7.74
C SER A 208 9.82 8.43 6.62
N PHE A 209 8.91 7.47 6.51
CA PHE A 209 7.82 7.55 5.53
C PHE A 209 6.86 8.70 5.85
N GLY A 210 6.40 8.82 7.11
CA GLY A 210 5.53 9.91 7.54
C GLY A 210 6.14 11.28 7.28
N LEU A 211 7.42 11.46 7.59
CA LEU A 211 8.16 12.70 7.27
C LEU A 211 8.23 12.92 5.75
N SER A 212 8.54 11.88 4.97
CA SER A 212 8.64 11.98 3.50
C SER A 212 7.31 12.39 2.87
N LEU A 213 6.16 11.89 3.36
CA LEU A 213 4.83 12.29 2.87
C LEU A 213 4.61 13.80 3.01
N VAL A 214 5.05 14.38 4.13
CA VAL A 214 4.92 15.81 4.39
C VAL A 214 5.92 16.63 3.57
N TYR A 215 7.21 16.24 3.54
CA TYR A 215 8.25 16.99 2.83
C TYR A 215 8.08 16.96 1.31
N LEU A 216 7.69 15.83 0.75
CA LEU A 216 7.48 15.67 -0.70
C LEU A 216 6.09 16.15 -1.16
N LYS A 217 5.28 16.68 -0.24
CA LYS A 217 3.92 17.18 -0.55
C LYS A 217 3.11 16.13 -1.32
N VAL A 218 3.11 14.87 -0.84
CA VAL A 218 2.39 13.75 -1.50
C VAL A 218 0.90 13.98 -1.49
N PHE A 219 0.37 14.60 -0.42
CA PHE A 219 -1.02 15.02 -0.29
C PHE A 219 -1.13 16.54 -0.34
N THR A 220 -2.21 17.05 -0.92
CA THR A 220 -2.55 18.47 -0.92
C THR A 220 -3.02 18.95 0.45
N ILE A 221 -3.04 20.27 0.68
CA ILE A 221 -3.53 20.84 1.95
C ILE A 221 -4.98 20.46 2.20
N GLU A 222 -5.81 20.45 1.16
CA GLU A 222 -7.22 20.06 1.22
C GLU A 222 -7.39 18.59 1.61
N GLU A 223 -6.55 17.70 1.05
CA GLU A 223 -6.53 16.29 1.40
C GLU A 223 -6.11 16.05 2.86
N TRP A 224 -5.10 16.79 3.36
CA TRP A 224 -4.70 16.74 4.75
C TRP A 224 -5.80 17.18 5.71
N ALA A 225 -6.63 18.15 5.33
CA ALA A 225 -7.73 18.65 6.17
C ALA A 225 -8.80 17.57 6.43
N VAL A 226 -8.98 16.62 5.52
CA VAL A 226 -9.93 15.49 5.64
C VAL A 226 -9.35 14.33 6.45
N ILE A 227 -8.01 14.16 6.45
CA ILE A 227 -7.34 13.06 7.16
C ILE A 227 -7.39 13.32 8.68
N PRO A 228 -7.78 12.32 9.52
CA PRO A 228 -7.72 12.45 10.96
C PRO A 228 -6.28 12.77 11.40
N PHE A 229 -6.13 13.78 12.27
CA PHE A 229 -4.86 14.40 12.68
C PHE A 229 -4.17 15.31 11.64
N GLY A 230 -4.60 15.34 10.39
CA GLY A 230 -4.02 16.17 9.34
C GLY A 230 -4.11 17.67 9.64
N LYS A 231 -5.18 18.14 10.29
CA LYS A 231 -5.33 19.54 10.71
C LYS A 231 -4.18 20.06 11.57
N LYS A 232 -3.62 19.22 12.47
CA LYS A 232 -2.45 19.58 13.28
C LYS A 232 -1.16 19.69 12.45
N ILE A 233 -1.06 18.88 11.41
CA ILE A 233 0.06 18.90 10.45
C ILE A 233 -0.01 20.15 9.61
N VAL A 234 -1.20 20.50 9.08
CA VAL A 234 -1.43 21.72 8.30
C VAL A 234 -1.12 22.97 9.11
N GLN A 235 -1.50 23.04 10.39
CA GLN A 235 -1.16 24.18 11.24
C GLN A 235 0.33 24.37 11.48
N LYS A 236 1.11 23.27 11.57
CA LYS A 236 2.56 23.34 11.79
C LYS A 236 3.37 23.53 10.49
N VAL A 237 2.89 23.03 9.39
CA VAL A 237 3.61 22.95 8.11
C VAL A 237 2.99 23.89 7.06
N GLY A 238 1.79 24.42 7.29
CA GLY A 238 1.05 25.30 6.38
C GLY A 238 1.88 26.49 5.87
N ARG A 239 2.71 27.09 6.72
CA ARG A 239 3.67 28.13 6.31
C ARG A 239 4.67 27.68 5.21
N LYS A 240 4.90 26.38 5.06
CA LYS A 240 5.85 25.80 4.11
C LYS A 240 5.19 25.36 2.80
N TYR A 241 3.85 25.36 2.74
CA TYR A 241 3.07 25.03 1.54
C TYR A 241 2.73 26.26 0.71
N GLU A 242 2.85 27.49 1.28
CA GLU A 242 2.57 28.77 0.62
C GLU A 242 3.80 29.35 -0.13
N THR A 243 4.98 28.78 0.05
CA THR A 243 6.21 29.08 -0.72
C THR A 243 6.55 27.94 -1.68
#